data_d3f4d10745f7140a8f552ea98e24505a
#
_entry.id   d3f4d10745f7140a8f552ea98e24505a
#
_cell.length_a   1.000
_cell.length_b   1.000
_cell.length_c   1.000
_cell.angle_alpha   90.00
_cell.angle_beta   90.00
_cell.angle_gamma   90.00
#
_symmetry.space_group_name_H-M   'P 1'
#
loop_
_entity.id
_entity.type
_entity.pdbx_description
1 polymer ?
#
loop_
_entity_poly.entity_id
_entity_poly.type
_entity_poly.pdbx_seq_one_letter_code
_entity_poly.pdbx_strand_id
1 'polypeptide(L)'
;LFLANDLTGHSELCSLFLHADHRTGLNGRLLSKARLLFIAEFREQFGDKIIAEMRGVSDEQGRSPFWECLGRHFFRMEFSQADYLTGVGNKAFIAELMPRFPLYTCFLSEAAREVIGRVHPDTEPALAMLKSEGFSYQGYVDIFDAGPAIEAETAKIRACLLYTSDAADDLLCV
;
A
#
# COMPACT_ATOMS: atom_id res chain seq x y z
N LEU A 1 -4.11 -3.09 -17.91
CA LEU A 1 -3.10 -2.55 -17.01
C LEU A 1 -2.17 -1.63 -17.75
N PHE A 2 -1.73 -0.56 -17.13
CA PHE A 2 -0.69 0.33 -17.64
C PHE A 2 0.09 0.93 -16.46
N LEU A 3 1.34 1.27 -16.71
CA LEU A 3 2.16 1.95 -15.70
C LEU A 3 1.63 3.39 -15.51
N ALA A 4 1.28 3.74 -14.28
CA ALA A 4 0.78 5.06 -13.90
C ALA A 4 1.75 5.77 -12.95
N ASN A 5 1.74 7.10 -12.98
CA ASN A 5 2.52 7.96 -12.07
C ASN A 5 1.59 8.86 -11.24
N ASP A 6 0.30 8.52 -11.19
CA ASP A 6 -0.75 9.33 -10.56
C ASP A 6 -0.57 9.45 -9.05
N LEU A 7 0.17 8.52 -8.44
CA LEU A 7 0.47 8.51 -7.00
C LEU A 7 1.70 9.33 -6.64
N THR A 8 2.39 9.94 -7.62
CA THR A 8 3.57 10.77 -7.37
C THR A 8 3.21 11.99 -6.53
N GLY A 9 3.99 12.22 -5.47
CA GLY A 9 3.77 13.35 -4.55
C GLY A 9 2.78 13.07 -3.41
N HIS A 10 2.16 11.90 -3.38
CA HIS A 10 1.38 11.46 -2.22
C HIS A 10 2.32 10.99 -1.09
N SER A 11 1.86 11.13 0.13
CA SER A 11 2.55 10.52 1.28
C SER A 11 2.20 9.03 1.37
N GLU A 12 3.13 8.21 1.82
CA GLU A 12 2.96 6.76 1.87
C GLU A 12 3.08 6.21 3.28
N LEU A 13 2.15 5.34 3.66
CA LEU A 13 2.24 4.50 4.83
C LEU A 13 2.91 3.18 4.48
N CYS A 14 4.19 3.03 4.80
CA CYS A 14 4.96 1.83 4.51
C CYS A 14 5.67 1.26 5.74
N SER A 15 6.31 0.12 5.58
CA SER A 15 7.29 -0.48 6.51
C SER A 15 6.80 -0.66 7.95
N LEU A 16 5.51 -0.98 8.16
CA LEU A 16 5.00 -1.29 9.50
C LEU A 16 5.40 -2.70 9.89
N PHE A 17 6.22 -2.81 10.92
CA PHE A 17 6.63 -4.09 11.49
C PHE A 17 6.27 -4.18 12.97
N LEU A 18 5.67 -5.30 13.37
CA LEU A 18 5.45 -5.66 14.77
C LEU A 18 6.08 -7.03 15.04
N HIS A 19 7.00 -7.07 16.00
CA HIS A 19 7.67 -8.32 16.38
C HIS A 19 6.65 -9.39 16.80
N ALA A 20 6.94 -10.64 16.49
CA ALA A 20 6.00 -11.76 16.71
C ALA A 20 5.55 -11.85 18.18
N ASP A 21 6.44 -11.68 19.14
CA ASP A 21 6.16 -11.75 20.58
C ASP A 21 5.20 -10.65 21.05
N HIS A 22 5.05 -9.59 20.28
CA HIS A 22 4.17 -8.45 20.57
C HIS A 22 2.87 -8.44 19.75
N ARG A 23 2.64 -9.44 18.92
CA ARG A 23 1.41 -9.58 18.12
C ARG A 23 0.23 -10.06 18.96
N THR A 24 -0.03 -9.39 20.07
CA THR A 24 -1.08 -9.72 21.03
C THR A 24 -1.98 -8.53 21.29
N GLY A 25 -3.23 -8.78 21.66
CA GLY A 25 -4.21 -7.74 21.99
C GLY A 25 -4.38 -6.70 20.88
N LEU A 26 -4.23 -5.43 21.22
CA LEU A 26 -4.41 -4.30 20.32
C LEU A 26 -3.10 -3.66 19.84
N ASN A 27 -1.95 -4.28 20.07
CA ASN A 27 -0.64 -3.68 19.80
C ASN A 27 -0.47 -3.28 18.32
N GLY A 28 -0.87 -4.14 17.38
CA GLY A 28 -0.82 -3.81 15.96
C GLY A 28 -1.71 -2.62 15.59
N ARG A 29 -2.89 -2.54 16.22
CA ARG A 29 -3.82 -1.42 16.03
C ARG A 29 -3.25 -0.13 16.61
N LEU A 30 -2.68 -0.19 17.81
CA LEU A 30 -2.02 0.96 18.44
C LEU A 30 -0.87 1.49 17.58
N LEU A 31 0.03 0.59 17.15
CA LEU A 31 1.17 0.94 16.32
C LEU A 31 0.74 1.59 14.99
N SER A 32 -0.31 1.08 14.36
CA SER A 32 -0.82 1.65 13.13
C SER A 32 -1.50 3.01 13.35
N LYS A 33 -2.33 3.13 14.39
CA LYS A 33 -3.02 4.39 14.69
C LYS A 33 -2.09 5.49 15.15
N ALA A 34 -1.00 5.18 15.85
CA ALA A 34 0.00 6.15 16.25
C ALA A 34 0.59 6.92 15.04
N ARG A 35 0.76 6.26 13.90
CA ARG A 35 1.20 6.92 12.65
C ARG A 35 0.15 7.91 12.13
N LEU A 36 -1.13 7.54 12.18
CA LEU A 36 -2.22 8.41 11.73
C LEU A 36 -2.40 9.64 12.66
N LEU A 37 -2.21 9.46 13.96
CA LEU A 37 -2.20 10.58 14.92
C LEU A 37 -0.98 11.50 14.68
N PHE A 38 0.18 10.93 14.37
CA PHE A 38 1.36 11.72 14.00
C PHE A 38 1.09 12.56 12.74
N ILE A 39 0.43 11.98 11.74
CA ILE A 39 0.01 12.70 10.53
C ILE A 39 -0.97 13.81 10.87
N ALA A 40 -1.90 13.58 11.81
CA ALA A 40 -2.86 14.59 12.24
C ALA A 40 -2.17 15.78 12.90
N GLU A 41 -1.20 15.53 13.79
CA GLU A 41 -0.42 16.56 14.50
C GLU A 41 0.43 17.40 13.54
N PHE A 42 1.06 16.77 12.53
CA PHE A 42 1.97 17.43 11.60
C PHE A 42 1.40 17.50 10.19
N ARG A 43 0.10 17.81 10.07
CA ARG A 43 -0.68 17.73 8.83
C ARG A 43 -0.03 18.45 7.64
N GLU A 44 0.60 19.60 7.87
CA GLU A 44 1.24 20.41 6.84
C GLU A 44 2.52 19.78 6.25
N GLN A 45 3.07 18.76 6.90
CA GLN A 45 4.26 18.04 6.41
C GLN A 45 3.90 16.89 5.46
N PHE A 46 2.61 16.59 5.31
CA PHE A 46 2.12 15.47 4.51
C PHE A 46 1.32 15.95 3.30
N GLY A 47 1.31 15.14 2.25
CA GLY A 47 0.51 15.40 1.06
C GLY A 47 -1.00 15.38 1.34
N ASP A 48 -1.78 15.91 0.40
CA ASP A 48 -3.25 15.93 0.50
C ASP A 48 -3.86 14.54 0.50
N LYS A 49 -3.15 13.57 -0.05
CA LYS A 49 -3.50 12.15 -0.02
C LYS A 49 -2.41 11.33 0.64
N ILE A 50 -2.83 10.30 1.35
CA ILE A 50 -1.98 9.24 1.90
C ILE A 50 -2.32 7.95 1.18
N ILE A 51 -1.30 7.24 0.72
CA ILE A 51 -1.43 5.92 0.10
C ILE A 51 -0.87 4.84 1.02
N ALA A 52 -1.30 3.61 0.81
CA ALA A 52 -0.69 2.42 1.38
C ALA A 52 -0.70 1.31 0.33
N GLU A 53 0.47 0.84 -0.06
CA GLU A 53 0.64 -0.34 -0.90
C GLU A 53 0.54 -1.58 -0.02
N MET A 54 -0.47 -2.41 -0.28
CA MET A 54 -0.74 -3.60 0.51
C MET A 54 -0.10 -4.80 -0.18
N ARG A 55 0.65 -5.59 0.58
CA ARG A 55 1.26 -6.83 0.07
C ARG A 55 0.20 -7.68 -0.65
N GLY A 56 0.48 -8.04 -1.89
CA GLY A 56 -0.34 -8.93 -2.71
C GLY A 56 -0.12 -10.41 -2.41
N VAL A 57 -0.79 -11.26 -3.17
CA VAL A 57 -0.78 -12.71 -2.97
C VAL A 57 0.55 -13.30 -3.43
N SER A 58 1.19 -14.05 -2.53
CA SER A 58 2.37 -14.86 -2.83
C SER A 58 2.30 -16.19 -2.09
N ASP A 59 2.98 -17.22 -2.60
CA ASP A 59 3.10 -18.51 -1.95
C ASP A 59 4.14 -18.50 -0.80
N GLU A 60 4.31 -19.64 -0.12
CA GLU A 60 5.29 -19.81 0.98
C GLU A 60 6.75 -19.61 0.53
N GLN A 61 7.03 -19.75 -0.76
CA GLN A 61 8.33 -19.49 -1.36
C GLN A 61 8.48 -18.03 -1.82
N GLY A 62 7.47 -17.19 -1.58
CA GLY A 62 7.45 -15.79 -1.97
C GLY A 62 7.20 -15.55 -3.46
N ARG A 63 6.67 -16.52 -4.21
CA ARG A 63 6.36 -16.38 -5.64
C ARG A 63 4.97 -15.82 -5.82
N SER A 64 4.85 -14.73 -6.57
CA SER A 64 3.57 -14.15 -6.94
C SER A 64 3.09 -14.68 -8.30
N PRO A 65 1.85 -15.17 -8.42
CA PRO A 65 1.29 -15.56 -9.73
C PRO A 65 1.30 -14.41 -10.73
N PHE A 66 1.13 -13.18 -10.28
CA PHE A 66 1.20 -12.00 -11.13
C PHE A 66 2.60 -11.76 -11.66
N TRP A 67 3.62 -11.82 -10.79
CA TRP A 67 5.02 -11.68 -11.20
C TRP A 67 5.46 -12.76 -12.18
N GLU A 68 5.12 -14.02 -11.91
CA GLU A 68 5.47 -15.14 -12.78
C GLU A 68 4.84 -15.01 -14.17
N CYS A 69 3.63 -14.46 -14.25
CA CYS A 69 2.90 -14.29 -15.51
C CYS A 69 3.32 -13.03 -16.27
N LEU A 70 3.58 -11.92 -15.57
CA LEU A 70 3.81 -10.61 -16.20
C LEU A 70 5.21 -10.07 -15.93
N GLY A 71 5.60 -9.89 -14.68
CA GLY A 71 6.84 -9.23 -14.30
C GLY A 71 8.07 -9.94 -14.89
N ARG A 72 8.11 -11.25 -14.82
CA ARG A 72 9.22 -12.06 -15.34
C ARG A 72 9.46 -11.85 -16.85
N HIS A 73 8.42 -11.57 -17.64
CA HIS A 73 8.57 -11.28 -19.06
C HIS A 73 9.32 -9.99 -19.35
N PHE A 74 9.08 -8.96 -18.55
CA PHE A 74 9.69 -7.65 -18.74
C PHE A 74 11.03 -7.52 -18.02
N PHE A 75 11.11 -7.98 -16.79
CA PHE A 75 12.29 -7.77 -15.96
C PHE A 75 13.32 -8.89 -16.04
N ARG A 76 12.93 -10.10 -16.49
CA ARG A 76 13.80 -11.30 -16.61
C ARG A 76 14.58 -11.64 -15.34
N MET A 77 14.00 -11.36 -14.18
CA MET A 77 14.58 -11.62 -12.87
C MET A 77 13.54 -12.20 -11.92
N GLU A 78 14.01 -12.76 -10.81
CA GLU A 78 13.14 -13.26 -9.76
C GLU A 78 12.50 -12.09 -9.00
N PHE A 79 11.29 -12.32 -8.45
CA PHE A 79 10.56 -11.33 -7.65
C PHE A 79 11.43 -10.73 -6.53
N SER A 80 12.13 -11.58 -5.76
CA SER A 80 12.99 -11.14 -4.67
C SER A 80 14.14 -10.24 -5.09
N GLN A 81 14.65 -10.39 -6.31
CA GLN A 81 15.69 -9.51 -6.85
C GLN A 81 15.13 -8.14 -7.23
N ALA A 82 13.95 -8.12 -7.84
CA ALA A 82 13.28 -6.87 -8.20
C ALA A 82 12.89 -6.07 -6.96
N ASP A 83 12.33 -6.73 -5.95
CA ASP A 83 11.97 -6.15 -4.66
C ASP A 83 13.21 -5.55 -3.96
N TYR A 84 14.30 -6.31 -3.89
CA TYR A 84 15.57 -5.83 -3.33
C TYR A 84 16.10 -4.58 -4.06
N LEU A 85 16.11 -4.57 -5.41
CA LEU A 85 16.57 -3.42 -6.19
C LEU A 85 15.74 -2.17 -5.90
N THR A 86 14.44 -2.33 -5.76
CA THR A 86 13.52 -1.26 -5.40
C THR A 86 13.79 -0.74 -3.99
N GLY A 87 14.00 -1.65 -3.04
CA GLY A 87 14.31 -1.35 -1.64
C GLY A 87 15.61 -0.55 -1.46
N VAL A 88 16.62 -0.77 -2.33
CA VAL A 88 17.87 0.03 -2.33
C VAL A 88 17.78 1.30 -3.17
N GLY A 89 16.58 1.68 -3.62
CA GLY A 89 16.33 2.94 -4.33
C GLY A 89 16.59 2.91 -5.84
N ASN A 90 16.93 1.75 -6.41
CA ASN A 90 17.13 1.61 -7.85
C ASN A 90 15.79 1.28 -8.53
N LYS A 91 15.00 2.30 -8.83
CA LYS A 91 13.68 2.17 -9.48
C LYS A 91 13.69 2.45 -10.99
N ALA A 92 14.82 2.91 -11.53
CA ALA A 92 14.91 3.31 -12.96
C ALA A 92 14.56 2.16 -13.91
N PHE A 93 14.94 0.91 -13.57
CA PHE A 93 14.65 -0.26 -14.39
C PHE A 93 13.16 -0.49 -14.61
N ILE A 94 12.30 -0.06 -13.68
CA ILE A 94 10.84 -0.18 -13.82
C ILE A 94 10.36 0.64 -15.02
N ALA A 95 10.73 1.93 -15.04
CA ALA A 95 10.33 2.83 -16.12
C ALA A 95 10.95 2.45 -17.48
N GLU A 96 12.13 1.82 -17.47
CA GLU A 96 12.83 1.40 -18.68
C GLU A 96 12.28 0.11 -19.29
N LEU A 97 11.91 -0.86 -18.44
CA LEU A 97 11.53 -2.20 -18.87
C LEU A 97 10.02 -2.42 -18.97
N MET A 98 9.21 -1.64 -18.26
CA MET A 98 7.76 -1.76 -18.36
C MET A 98 7.23 -1.28 -19.72
N PRO A 99 6.20 -1.94 -20.26
CA PRO A 99 5.61 -1.54 -21.52
C PRO A 99 4.98 -0.16 -21.44
N ARG A 100 5.20 0.64 -22.48
CA ARG A 100 4.63 1.99 -22.60
C ARG A 100 3.13 2.01 -22.95
N PHE A 101 2.61 0.88 -23.44
CA PHE A 101 1.21 0.74 -23.84
C PHE A 101 0.43 -0.13 -22.85
N PRO A 102 -0.88 0.10 -22.74
CA PRO A 102 -1.74 -0.73 -21.90
C PRO A 102 -1.66 -2.21 -22.27
N LEU A 103 -1.64 -3.06 -21.25
CA LEU A 103 -1.70 -4.51 -21.36
C LEU A 103 -3.13 -4.98 -21.09
N TYR A 104 -3.68 -5.80 -21.96
CA TYR A 104 -4.99 -6.39 -21.76
C TYR A 104 -4.89 -7.54 -20.76
N THR A 105 -5.66 -7.48 -19.70
CA THR A 105 -5.66 -8.50 -18.63
C THR A 105 -6.14 -9.87 -19.11
N CYS A 106 -6.91 -9.93 -20.19
CA CYS A 106 -7.35 -11.21 -20.80
C CYS A 106 -6.20 -12.07 -21.33
N PHE A 107 -5.02 -11.50 -21.57
CA PHE A 107 -3.82 -12.27 -21.96
C PHE A 107 -3.04 -12.84 -20.77
N LEU A 108 -3.37 -12.43 -19.55
CA LEU A 108 -2.76 -13.00 -18.35
C LEU A 108 -3.37 -14.37 -18.04
N SER A 109 -2.60 -15.22 -17.37
CA SER A 109 -3.11 -16.49 -16.85
C SER A 109 -4.28 -16.26 -15.89
N GLU A 110 -5.14 -17.24 -15.73
CA GLU A 110 -6.25 -17.16 -14.78
C GLU A 110 -5.76 -16.87 -13.35
N ALA A 111 -4.73 -17.58 -12.89
CA ALA A 111 -4.12 -17.38 -11.59
C ALA A 111 -3.60 -15.94 -11.39
N ALA A 112 -2.98 -15.34 -12.42
CA ALA A 112 -2.51 -13.97 -12.35
C ALA A 112 -3.67 -12.95 -12.29
N ARG A 113 -4.75 -13.20 -13.04
CA ARG A 113 -5.94 -12.33 -13.02
C ARG A 113 -6.66 -12.36 -11.69
N GLU A 114 -6.74 -13.53 -11.06
CA GLU A 114 -7.43 -13.70 -9.79
C GLU A 114 -6.79 -12.97 -8.62
N VAL A 115 -5.49 -12.70 -8.67
CA VAL A 115 -4.77 -12.02 -7.58
C VAL A 115 -4.70 -10.51 -7.74
N ILE A 116 -5.10 -9.95 -8.89
CA ILE A 116 -5.09 -8.49 -9.11
C ILE A 116 -6.01 -7.80 -8.10
N GLY A 117 -5.43 -6.88 -7.32
CA GLY A 117 -6.14 -6.13 -6.29
C GLY A 117 -6.49 -6.94 -5.04
N ARG A 118 -5.94 -8.15 -4.87
CA ARG A 118 -6.09 -8.95 -3.65
C ARG A 118 -4.88 -8.81 -2.74
N VAL A 119 -5.13 -8.73 -1.45
CA VAL A 119 -4.08 -8.72 -0.44
C VAL A 119 -3.69 -10.15 -0.04
N HIS A 120 -2.47 -10.31 0.43
CA HIS A 120 -2.04 -11.53 1.12
C HIS A 120 -2.91 -11.75 2.37
N PRO A 121 -3.30 -13.00 2.71
CA PRO A 121 -4.12 -13.29 3.88
C PRO A 121 -3.61 -12.66 5.19
N ASP A 122 -2.30 -12.67 5.41
CA ASP A 122 -1.68 -12.04 6.59
C ASP A 122 -1.83 -10.52 6.63
N THR A 123 -2.16 -9.90 5.50
CA THR A 123 -2.32 -8.45 5.35
C THR A 123 -3.79 -8.01 5.48
N GLU A 124 -4.74 -8.94 5.44
CA GLU A 124 -6.18 -8.62 5.56
C GLU A 124 -6.52 -7.80 6.82
N PRO A 125 -5.96 -8.11 8.02
CA PRO A 125 -6.27 -7.31 9.22
C PRO A 125 -5.81 -5.85 9.08
N ALA A 126 -4.64 -5.62 8.44
CA ALA A 126 -4.13 -4.29 8.19
C ALA A 126 -5.00 -3.52 7.18
N LEU A 127 -5.44 -4.20 6.11
CA LEU A 127 -6.38 -3.63 5.13
C LEU A 127 -7.71 -3.24 5.79
N ALA A 128 -8.28 -4.12 6.60
CA ALA A 128 -9.55 -3.85 7.29
C ALA A 128 -9.43 -2.64 8.22
N MET A 129 -8.30 -2.51 8.92
CA MET A 129 -8.03 -1.39 9.79
C MET A 129 -7.91 -0.08 9.00
N LEU A 130 -7.13 -0.04 7.91
CA LEU A 130 -7.01 1.15 7.07
C LEU A 130 -8.34 1.53 6.41
N LYS A 131 -9.14 0.56 5.96
CA LYS A 131 -10.51 0.83 5.48
C LYS A 131 -11.38 1.48 6.55
N SER A 132 -11.25 1.06 7.82
CA SER A 132 -12.00 1.69 8.93
C SER A 132 -11.57 3.13 9.21
N GLU A 133 -10.40 3.54 8.74
CA GLU A 133 -9.88 4.91 8.81
C GLU A 133 -10.24 5.76 7.57
N GLY A 134 -10.91 5.17 6.57
CA GLY A 134 -11.37 5.89 5.38
C GLY A 134 -10.55 5.63 4.11
N PHE A 135 -9.60 4.70 4.15
CA PHE A 135 -8.86 4.31 2.94
C PHE A 135 -9.74 3.47 2.01
N SER A 136 -9.59 3.68 0.71
CA SER A 136 -10.33 2.96 -0.32
C SER A 136 -9.44 2.59 -1.51
N TYR A 137 -9.83 1.51 -2.19
CA TYR A 137 -9.15 1.04 -3.40
C TYR A 137 -9.70 1.77 -4.62
N GLN A 138 -8.82 2.37 -5.42
CA GLN A 138 -9.16 3.14 -6.62
C GLN A 138 -8.68 2.49 -7.93
N GLY A 139 -8.31 1.21 -7.88
CA GLY A 139 -7.88 0.46 -9.07
C GLY A 139 -6.37 0.43 -9.29
N TYR A 140 -5.57 1.05 -8.43
CA TYR A 140 -4.11 0.98 -8.49
C TYR A 140 -3.60 -0.28 -7.82
N VAL A 141 -2.66 -0.95 -8.46
CA VAL A 141 -2.03 -2.16 -7.92
C VAL A 141 -0.52 -2.05 -7.97
N ASP A 142 0.13 -2.71 -7.03
CA ASP A 142 1.58 -2.84 -7.02
C ASP A 142 2.05 -3.58 -8.28
N ILE A 143 3.18 -3.12 -8.80
CA ILE A 143 3.73 -3.62 -10.07
C ILE A 143 4.33 -5.03 -9.94
N PHE A 144 4.67 -5.47 -8.74
CA PHE A 144 5.34 -6.73 -8.49
C PHE A 144 4.38 -7.88 -8.19
N ASP A 145 3.44 -7.66 -7.27
CA ASP A 145 2.54 -8.71 -6.80
C ASP A 145 1.06 -8.44 -7.06
N ALA A 146 0.75 -7.30 -7.71
CA ALA A 146 -0.61 -6.81 -7.95
C ALA A 146 -1.44 -6.58 -6.68
N GLY A 147 -0.81 -6.44 -5.52
CA GLY A 147 -1.47 -6.02 -4.30
C GLY A 147 -2.12 -4.65 -4.48
N PRO A 148 -3.27 -4.36 -3.83
CA PRO A 148 -3.96 -3.10 -4.01
C PRO A 148 -3.20 -1.95 -3.34
N ALA A 149 -3.01 -0.84 -4.07
CA ALA A 149 -2.70 0.44 -3.46
C ALA A 149 -4.03 1.11 -3.06
N ILE A 150 -4.17 1.39 -1.77
CA ILE A 150 -5.34 2.06 -1.22
C ILE A 150 -4.98 3.49 -0.84
N GLU A 151 -5.93 4.41 -0.93
CA GLU A 151 -5.69 5.82 -0.65
C GLU A 151 -6.79 6.44 0.20
N ALA A 152 -6.44 7.52 0.90
CA ALA A 152 -7.39 8.40 1.58
C ALA A 152 -6.95 9.86 1.46
N GLU A 153 -7.91 10.77 1.38
CA GLU A 153 -7.62 12.20 1.58
C GLU A 153 -7.22 12.40 3.04
N THR A 154 -6.05 13.00 3.27
CA THR A 154 -5.47 13.14 4.63
C THR A 154 -6.44 13.83 5.59
N ALA A 155 -7.16 14.84 5.11
CA ALA A 155 -8.15 15.58 5.93
C ALA A 155 -9.40 14.73 6.26
N LYS A 156 -9.64 13.62 5.56
CA LYS A 156 -10.81 12.75 5.78
C LYS A 156 -10.47 11.46 6.51
N ILE A 157 -9.21 11.23 6.87
CA ILE A 157 -8.82 10.09 7.70
C ILE A 157 -9.50 10.24 9.08
N ARG A 158 -10.17 9.19 9.51
CA ARG A 158 -10.96 9.21 10.75
C ARG A 158 -10.16 9.64 11.98
N ALA A 159 -8.94 9.14 12.13
CA ALA A 159 -8.06 9.56 13.23
C ALA A 159 -7.72 11.05 13.16
N CYS A 160 -7.52 11.63 11.97
CA CYS A 160 -7.25 13.06 11.79
C CYS A 160 -8.48 13.91 12.14
N LEU A 161 -9.67 13.47 11.70
CA LEU A 161 -10.93 14.16 12.02
C LEU A 161 -11.20 14.19 13.52
N LEU A 162 -11.02 13.07 14.21
CA LEU A 162 -11.24 13.00 15.67
C LEU A 162 -10.22 13.86 16.43
N TYR A 163 -8.95 13.81 16.02
CA TYR A 163 -7.89 14.61 16.64
C TYR A 163 -8.19 16.11 16.58
N THR A 164 -8.63 16.59 15.42
CA THR A 164 -8.95 18.03 15.25
C THR A 164 -10.23 18.45 15.95
N SER A 165 -11.23 17.57 16.08
CA SER A 165 -12.47 17.87 16.81
C SER A 165 -12.24 17.95 18.31
N ASP A 166 -11.47 17.02 18.90
CA ASP A 166 -11.14 17.03 20.33
C ASP A 166 -10.33 18.28 20.71
N ALA A 167 -9.38 18.70 19.86
CA ALA A 167 -8.62 19.94 20.06
C ALA A 167 -9.52 21.20 20.02
N ALA A 168 -10.62 21.16 19.26
CA ALA A 168 -11.58 22.27 19.23
C ALA A 168 -12.46 22.32 20.50
N ASP A 169 -12.81 21.18 21.08
CA ASP A 169 -13.59 21.08 22.31
C ASP A 169 -12.78 21.54 23.54
N ASP A 170 -11.48 21.25 23.57
CA ASP A 170 -10.58 21.74 24.65
C ASP A 170 -10.44 23.27 24.67
N LEU A 171 -10.60 23.94 23.52
CA LEU A 171 -10.56 25.40 23.41
C LEU A 171 -11.87 26.07 23.92
N LEU A 172 -12.96 25.33 24.05
CA LEU A 172 -14.24 25.81 24.57
C LEU A 172 -14.38 25.64 26.10
N CYS A 173 -13.40 25.02 26.75
CA CYS A 173 -13.37 24.78 28.19
C CYS A 173 -12.55 25.83 28.98
N VAL A 174 -12.30 27.02 28.39
CA VAL A 174 -11.61 28.14 29.06
C VAL A 174 -12.60 29.24 29.43
#